data_68386299ea0c2631c60fe12830bbfc8f
#
_entry.id   68386299ea0c2631c60fe12830bbfc8f
#
_cell.length_a   1.000
_cell.length_b   1.000
_cell.length_c   1.000
_cell.angle_alpha   90.00
_cell.angle_beta   90.00
_cell.angle_gamma   90.00
#
_symmetry.space_group_name_H-M   'P 1'
#
loop_
_entity.id
_entity.type
_entity.pdbx_description
1 polymer ?
#
loop_
_entity_poly.entity_id
_entity_poly.type
_entity_poly.pdbx_seq_one_letter_code
_entity_poly.pdbx_strand_id
1 'polypeptide(L)'
;MPSGLNDRGFHLTLSLPTVGRQLLTGLLWLCLLSGCAEPDTGPDQLTEYLERLERVTGVSIPPHTPFPSALDLPRVTVPTPPESNQIDLIDFLLLSGCELQVNLGRRNTQLGRTASPSQRLLLDLEFIQLVPACSALLRERGNPELATTLELASKGHQQILPISIANAILLGPEWEAFWERPKALALYPANTSSQIIAALSQLTALSSRWLATRSLADDWAAGNRKFELLLSELRAGDGGALVMAYSIVARDISRATAMLISMNETAPLCPFGQETERSKAFDNIVSRFFVGDIQPWLVALRQRKELLLAPVNQLERPLRDAMPEQYAQWTDERDQLLSRHTAVIKKHISAIQIALSGCARS
;
A
#
# COMPACT_ATOMS: atom_id res chain seq x y z
N MET A 1 -17.76 -72.63 -40.37
CA MET A 1 -18.90 -73.19 -39.59
C MET A 1 -18.99 -72.36 -38.29
N PRO A 2 -20.21 -72.19 -37.88
CA PRO A 2 -20.85 -70.87 -37.74
C PRO A 2 -21.18 -70.55 -36.26
N SER A 3 -21.53 -69.33 -36.00
CA SER A 3 -22.62 -68.87 -35.08
C SER A 3 -22.37 -67.45 -34.70
N GLY A 4 -23.03 -66.47 -35.05
CA GLY A 4 -24.41 -66.12 -34.87
C GLY A 4 -24.65 -65.60 -33.41
N LEU A 5 -24.48 -64.32 -33.14
CA LEU A 5 -25.06 -63.69 -31.94
C LEU A 5 -25.62 -62.30 -32.29
N ASN A 6 -26.93 -62.32 -32.17
CA ASN A 6 -27.88 -61.26 -32.45
C ASN A 6 -27.81 -60.19 -31.34
N ASP A 7 -27.40 -58.96 -31.64
CA ASP A 7 -27.38 -57.87 -30.70
C ASP A 7 -28.64 -57.05 -30.94
N ARG A 8 -29.61 -57.15 -30.03
CA ARG A 8 -30.82 -56.35 -30.00
C ARG A 8 -30.53 -55.09 -29.16
N GLY A 9 -30.20 -54.01 -29.85
CA GLY A 9 -30.16 -52.70 -29.22
C GLY A 9 -31.54 -52.25 -28.78
N PHE A 10 -31.70 -52.07 -27.45
CA PHE A 10 -32.87 -51.43 -26.83
C PHE A 10 -32.69 -49.98 -26.90
N HIS A 11 -33.30 -49.26 -27.83
CA HIS A 11 -33.43 -47.81 -27.82
C HIS A 11 -34.60 -47.41 -26.91
N LEU A 12 -34.33 -47.00 -25.69
CA LEU A 12 -35.29 -46.30 -24.83
C LEU A 12 -35.39 -44.82 -25.25
N THR A 13 -36.37 -44.50 -26.06
CA THR A 13 -36.75 -43.11 -26.34
C THR A 13 -37.70 -42.65 -25.24
N LEU A 14 -37.16 -41.92 -24.24
CA LEU A 14 -37.97 -41.18 -23.28
C LEU A 14 -38.57 -39.95 -23.96
N SER A 15 -39.83 -40.06 -24.40
CA SER A 15 -40.62 -38.91 -24.85
C SER A 15 -41.20 -38.19 -23.60
N LEU A 16 -40.57 -37.09 -23.18
CA LEU A 16 -41.14 -36.19 -22.18
C LEU A 16 -42.29 -35.39 -22.80
N PRO A 17 -43.45 -35.27 -22.10
CA PRO A 17 -44.57 -34.48 -22.57
C PRO A 17 -44.17 -32.99 -22.71
N THR A 18 -44.69 -32.34 -23.74
CA THR A 18 -44.41 -30.97 -24.14
C THR A 18 -44.53 -29.93 -23.03
N VAL A 19 -45.36 -30.17 -22.02
CA VAL A 19 -45.55 -29.30 -20.82
C VAL A 19 -44.30 -29.30 -19.92
N GLY A 20 -43.62 -30.45 -19.76
CA GLY A 20 -42.38 -30.55 -18.96
C GLY A 20 -41.20 -29.79 -19.58
N ARG A 21 -41.16 -29.71 -20.92
CA ARG A 21 -40.11 -29.02 -21.66
C ARG A 21 -40.24 -27.49 -21.58
N GLN A 22 -41.46 -26.96 -21.50
CA GLN A 22 -41.70 -25.51 -21.30
C GLN A 22 -41.43 -25.09 -19.87
N LEU A 23 -41.69 -25.95 -18.87
CA LEU A 23 -41.34 -25.66 -17.46
C LEU A 23 -39.84 -25.72 -17.21
N LEU A 24 -39.09 -26.62 -17.83
CA LEU A 24 -37.63 -26.68 -17.71
C LEU A 24 -36.93 -25.49 -18.39
N THR A 25 -37.41 -25.06 -19.57
CA THR A 25 -36.87 -23.85 -20.23
C THR A 25 -37.20 -22.59 -19.47
N GLY A 26 -38.37 -22.46 -18.85
CA GLY A 26 -38.74 -21.35 -17.97
C GLY A 26 -37.87 -21.26 -16.70
N LEU A 27 -37.58 -22.42 -16.09
CA LEU A 27 -36.71 -22.48 -14.90
C LEU A 27 -35.24 -22.17 -15.23
N LEU A 28 -34.76 -22.58 -16.40
CA LEU A 28 -33.40 -22.26 -16.88
C LEU A 28 -33.25 -20.77 -17.19
N TRP A 29 -34.29 -20.12 -17.71
CA TRP A 29 -34.29 -18.66 -17.95
C TRP A 29 -34.37 -17.87 -16.66
N LEU A 30 -35.07 -18.34 -15.60
CA LEU A 30 -35.10 -17.70 -14.29
C LEU A 30 -33.72 -17.74 -13.58
N CYS A 31 -32.94 -18.81 -13.75
CA CYS A 31 -31.59 -18.93 -13.21
C CYS A 31 -30.55 -18.06 -13.92
N LEU A 32 -30.80 -17.63 -15.16
CA LEU A 32 -29.91 -16.72 -15.91
C LEU A 32 -30.12 -15.25 -15.55
N LEU A 33 -31.21 -14.90 -14.83
CA LEU A 33 -31.51 -13.54 -14.37
C LEU A 33 -30.99 -13.26 -12.95
N SER A 34 -30.51 -14.27 -12.23
CA SER A 34 -29.73 -14.05 -10.99
C SER A 34 -28.28 -13.69 -11.37
N GLY A 35 -28.10 -12.58 -12.04
CA GLY A 35 -26.81 -11.91 -12.13
C GLY A 35 -26.32 -11.69 -10.71
N CYS A 36 -25.15 -12.23 -10.35
CA CYS A 36 -24.45 -11.84 -9.15
C CYS A 36 -24.25 -10.33 -9.25
N ALA A 37 -25.05 -9.53 -8.55
CA ALA A 37 -24.73 -8.13 -8.36
C ALA A 37 -23.38 -8.10 -7.67
N GLU A 38 -22.36 -7.50 -8.30
CA GLU A 38 -21.11 -7.24 -7.60
C GLU A 38 -21.45 -6.43 -6.34
N PRO A 39 -20.86 -6.79 -5.19
CA PRO A 39 -21.10 -6.02 -3.97
C PRO A 39 -20.62 -4.59 -4.19
N ASP A 40 -21.45 -3.62 -3.77
CA ASP A 40 -21.14 -2.20 -3.89
C ASP A 40 -19.83 -1.87 -3.18
N THR A 41 -18.95 -1.17 -3.88
CA THR A 41 -17.70 -0.68 -3.30
C THR A 41 -17.97 0.53 -2.40
N GLY A 42 -17.04 0.85 -1.50
CA GLY A 42 -17.17 2.05 -0.67
C GLY A 42 -17.37 3.36 -1.46
N PRO A 43 -16.67 3.58 -2.59
CA PRO A 43 -16.96 4.70 -3.49
C PRO A 43 -18.37 4.70 -4.07
N ASP A 44 -18.91 3.53 -4.43
CA ASP A 44 -20.27 3.41 -4.96
C ASP A 44 -21.31 3.77 -3.89
N GLN A 45 -21.11 3.28 -2.66
CA GLN A 45 -21.93 3.62 -1.50
C GLN A 45 -21.95 5.13 -1.21
N LEU A 46 -20.78 5.81 -1.33
CA LEU A 46 -20.70 7.27 -1.19
C LEU A 46 -21.44 8.00 -2.32
N THR A 47 -21.32 7.50 -3.55
CA THR A 47 -22.01 8.07 -4.71
C THR A 47 -23.52 7.95 -4.54
N GLU A 48 -24.02 6.77 -4.18
CA GLU A 48 -25.44 6.55 -3.92
C GLU A 48 -25.95 7.46 -2.77
N TYR A 49 -25.19 7.59 -1.70
CA TYR A 49 -25.53 8.48 -0.60
C TYR A 49 -25.66 9.93 -1.05
N LEU A 50 -24.73 10.46 -1.83
CA LEU A 50 -24.78 11.81 -2.37
C LEU A 50 -26.02 12.03 -3.26
N GLU A 51 -26.34 11.10 -4.15
CA GLU A 51 -27.52 11.16 -5.01
C GLU A 51 -28.83 11.15 -4.22
N ARG A 52 -28.89 10.39 -3.15
CA ARG A 52 -30.05 10.36 -2.26
C ARG A 52 -30.18 11.64 -1.44
N LEU A 53 -29.06 12.19 -0.97
CA LEU A 53 -29.03 13.50 -0.34
C LEU A 53 -29.54 14.60 -1.30
N GLU A 54 -29.09 14.61 -2.57
CA GLU A 54 -29.56 15.56 -3.57
C GLU A 54 -31.08 15.55 -3.70
N ARG A 55 -31.66 14.36 -3.79
CA ARG A 55 -33.12 14.20 -3.91
C ARG A 55 -33.89 14.70 -2.69
N VAL A 56 -33.39 14.46 -1.48
CA VAL A 56 -34.11 14.85 -0.25
C VAL A 56 -33.78 16.28 0.16
N THR A 57 -32.58 16.78 -0.09
CA THR A 57 -32.22 18.17 0.26
C THR A 57 -32.68 19.19 -0.79
N GLY A 58 -32.80 18.76 -2.05
CA GLY A 58 -33.02 19.67 -3.18
C GLY A 58 -31.78 20.49 -3.52
N VAL A 59 -30.63 20.18 -2.93
CA VAL A 59 -29.34 20.85 -3.18
C VAL A 59 -28.52 20.00 -4.12
N SER A 60 -28.12 20.55 -5.25
CA SER A 60 -27.29 19.83 -6.23
C SER A 60 -25.95 19.42 -5.64
N ILE A 61 -25.47 18.25 -6.06
CA ILE A 61 -24.17 17.75 -5.63
C ILE A 61 -23.06 18.71 -6.09
N PRO A 62 -22.26 19.30 -5.18
CA PRO A 62 -21.15 20.17 -5.60
C PRO A 62 -20.17 19.46 -6.54
N PRO A 63 -19.58 20.15 -7.52
CA PRO A 63 -18.61 19.54 -8.42
C PRO A 63 -17.44 18.95 -7.62
N HIS A 64 -16.91 17.82 -8.08
CA HIS A 64 -15.75 17.23 -7.43
C HIS A 64 -14.46 17.92 -7.94
N THR A 65 -13.53 18.13 -7.00
CA THR A 65 -12.17 18.52 -7.35
C THR A 65 -11.35 17.28 -7.71
N PRO A 66 -10.48 17.34 -8.73
CA PRO A 66 -9.54 16.25 -9.01
C PRO A 66 -8.69 15.92 -7.78
N PHE A 67 -8.21 14.68 -7.70
CA PHE A 67 -7.24 14.31 -6.66
C PHE A 67 -5.96 15.12 -6.81
N PRO A 68 -5.40 15.66 -5.71
CA PRO A 68 -4.11 16.33 -5.77
C PRO A 68 -3.01 15.38 -6.28
N SER A 69 -2.27 15.78 -7.29
CA SER A 69 -1.09 15.03 -7.78
C SER A 69 0.03 14.97 -6.72
N ALA A 70 0.05 15.90 -5.78
CA ALA A 70 0.97 15.92 -4.63
C ALA A 70 0.90 14.66 -3.74
N LEU A 71 -0.18 13.87 -3.84
CA LEU A 71 -0.32 12.61 -3.10
C LEU A 71 0.25 11.40 -3.85
N ASP A 72 0.75 11.57 -5.07
CA ASP A 72 1.51 10.53 -5.74
C ASP A 72 2.95 10.55 -5.24
N LEU A 73 3.55 9.37 -5.02
CA LEU A 73 4.94 9.29 -4.58
C LEU A 73 5.85 10.05 -5.56
N PRO A 74 6.67 11.02 -5.09
CA PRO A 74 7.52 11.79 -5.98
C PRO A 74 8.62 10.93 -6.58
N ARG A 75 8.91 11.11 -7.86
CA ARG A 75 10.09 10.55 -8.49
C ARG A 75 11.29 11.39 -8.08
N VAL A 76 12.05 10.87 -7.14
CA VAL A 76 13.24 11.56 -6.62
C VAL A 76 14.51 10.97 -7.20
N THR A 77 15.51 11.82 -7.42
CA THR A 77 16.84 11.35 -7.78
C THR A 77 17.49 10.69 -6.56
N VAL A 78 17.86 9.44 -6.71
CA VAL A 78 18.58 8.68 -5.68
C VAL A 78 19.93 9.37 -5.42
N PRO A 79 20.23 9.79 -4.18
CA PRO A 79 21.56 10.29 -3.87
C PRO A 79 22.61 9.21 -4.17
N THR A 80 23.56 9.53 -5.02
CA THR A 80 24.66 8.60 -5.33
C THR A 80 25.66 8.69 -4.18
N PRO A 81 25.99 7.56 -3.53
CA PRO A 81 27.05 7.57 -2.53
C PRO A 81 28.35 8.08 -3.17
N PRO A 82 29.18 8.84 -2.45
CA PRO A 82 30.47 9.26 -2.96
C PRO A 82 31.30 8.04 -3.37
N GLU A 83 32.04 8.16 -4.48
CA GLU A 83 32.90 7.08 -4.94
C GLU A 83 33.93 6.77 -3.84
N SER A 84 33.94 5.52 -3.37
CA SER A 84 34.96 5.04 -2.46
C SER A 84 36.35 5.04 -3.15
N ASN A 85 37.42 5.32 -2.40
CA ASN A 85 38.80 5.23 -2.88
C ASN A 85 38.98 3.94 -3.67
N GLN A 86 39.42 4.09 -4.94
CA GLN A 86 39.65 2.93 -5.81
C GLN A 86 40.87 2.18 -5.26
N ILE A 87 40.70 0.90 -4.99
CA ILE A 87 41.81 -0.01 -4.67
C ILE A 87 42.45 -0.40 -5.99
N ASP A 88 43.75 -0.18 -6.11
CA ASP A 88 44.48 -0.55 -7.32
C ASP A 88 44.68 -2.07 -7.44
N LEU A 89 45.23 -2.52 -8.57
CA LEU A 89 45.43 -3.94 -8.85
C LEU A 89 46.46 -4.57 -7.88
N ILE A 90 47.49 -3.83 -7.47
CA ILE A 90 48.54 -4.34 -6.56
C ILE A 90 47.90 -4.53 -5.17
N ASP A 91 47.18 -3.54 -4.70
CA ASP A 91 46.43 -3.61 -3.43
C ASP A 91 45.45 -4.75 -3.43
N PHE A 92 44.70 -4.96 -4.53
CA PHE A 92 43.79 -6.09 -4.67
C PHE A 92 44.48 -7.46 -4.57
N LEU A 93 45.70 -7.60 -5.14
CA LEU A 93 46.46 -8.84 -5.02
C LEU A 93 46.97 -9.08 -3.59
N LEU A 94 47.30 -8.02 -2.84
CA LEU A 94 47.72 -8.11 -1.45
C LEU A 94 46.59 -8.60 -0.52
N LEU A 95 45.33 -8.51 -0.97
CA LEU A 95 44.15 -9.06 -0.24
C LEU A 95 44.04 -10.60 -0.34
N SER A 96 44.98 -11.28 -0.98
CA SER A 96 44.97 -12.74 -1.11
C SER A 96 44.85 -13.40 0.29
N GLY A 97 43.85 -14.29 0.43
CA GLY A 97 43.53 -14.94 1.71
C GLY A 97 42.58 -14.14 2.61
N CYS A 98 42.14 -12.94 2.24
CA CYS A 98 41.01 -12.23 2.83
C CYS A 98 39.73 -12.54 2.06
N GLU A 99 38.61 -12.82 2.74
CA GLU A 99 37.30 -12.93 2.11
C GLU A 99 36.87 -11.62 1.45
N LEU A 100 37.39 -10.48 1.92
CA LEU A 100 37.19 -9.15 1.34
C LEU A 100 37.58 -9.08 -0.14
N GLN A 101 38.61 -9.85 -0.57
CA GLN A 101 39.01 -9.93 -1.98
C GLN A 101 37.86 -10.43 -2.86
N VAL A 102 37.08 -11.41 -2.37
CA VAL A 102 35.90 -11.95 -3.09
C VAL A 102 34.79 -10.90 -3.19
N ASN A 103 34.51 -10.16 -2.10
CA ASN A 103 33.54 -9.08 -2.09
C ASN A 103 33.92 -8.00 -3.13
N LEU A 104 35.15 -7.52 -3.12
CA LEU A 104 35.65 -6.51 -4.09
C LEU A 104 35.63 -7.05 -5.51
N GLY A 105 36.02 -8.32 -5.70
CA GLY A 105 35.94 -8.98 -7.01
C GLY A 105 34.49 -8.96 -7.54
N ARG A 106 33.50 -9.30 -6.74
CA ARG A 106 32.05 -9.25 -7.12
C ARG A 106 31.61 -7.83 -7.51
N ARG A 107 32.02 -6.80 -6.76
CA ARG A 107 31.72 -5.40 -7.07
C ARG A 107 32.27 -4.97 -8.41
N ASN A 108 33.47 -5.41 -8.76
CA ASN A 108 34.19 -5.02 -9.98
C ASN A 108 33.73 -5.78 -11.23
N THR A 109 32.90 -6.81 -11.11
CA THR A 109 32.28 -7.47 -12.26
C THR A 109 31.30 -6.54 -12.97
N GLN A 110 30.97 -6.85 -14.21
CA GLN A 110 29.94 -6.11 -14.94
C GLN A 110 28.60 -6.14 -14.21
N LEU A 111 28.20 -7.28 -13.62
CA LEU A 111 27.00 -7.42 -12.80
C LEU A 111 27.05 -6.57 -11.54
N GLY A 112 28.20 -6.52 -10.85
CA GLY A 112 28.37 -5.69 -9.66
C GLY A 112 28.24 -4.19 -9.94
N ARG A 113 28.75 -3.74 -11.09
CA ARG A 113 28.65 -2.32 -11.51
C ARG A 113 27.22 -1.90 -11.86
N THR A 114 26.39 -2.84 -12.32
CA THR A 114 24.97 -2.62 -12.66
C THR A 114 24.01 -3.14 -11.58
N ALA A 115 24.55 -3.50 -10.41
CA ALA A 115 23.75 -4.02 -9.30
C ALA A 115 22.66 -3.03 -8.84
N SER A 116 21.50 -3.56 -8.49
CA SER A 116 20.42 -2.77 -7.88
C SER A 116 20.88 -2.13 -6.56
N PRO A 117 20.21 -1.07 -6.08
CA PRO A 117 20.51 -0.50 -4.76
C PRO A 117 20.45 -1.53 -3.63
N SER A 118 19.52 -2.49 -3.69
CA SER A 118 19.39 -3.58 -2.72
C SER A 118 20.61 -4.50 -2.71
N GLN A 119 21.09 -4.89 -3.88
CA GLN A 119 22.29 -5.72 -4.02
C GLN A 119 23.56 -4.98 -3.59
N ARG A 120 23.67 -3.68 -3.92
CA ARG A 120 24.79 -2.84 -3.46
C ARG A 120 24.82 -2.71 -1.95
N LEU A 121 23.66 -2.48 -1.31
CA LEU A 121 23.57 -2.43 0.14
C LEU A 121 24.11 -3.70 0.81
N LEU A 122 23.76 -4.88 0.30
CA LEU A 122 24.26 -6.15 0.86
C LEU A 122 25.79 -6.27 0.68
N LEU A 123 26.32 -5.85 -0.46
CA LEU A 123 27.78 -5.82 -0.69
C LEU A 123 28.49 -4.81 0.22
N ASP A 124 27.87 -3.67 0.51
CA ASP A 124 28.40 -2.64 1.42
C ASP A 124 28.45 -3.15 2.86
N LEU A 125 27.38 -3.78 3.33
CA LEU A 125 27.32 -4.37 4.66
C LEU A 125 28.32 -5.50 4.84
N GLU A 126 28.49 -6.36 3.82
CA GLU A 126 29.48 -7.43 3.82
C GLU A 126 30.89 -6.85 3.84
N PHE A 127 31.17 -5.80 3.04
CA PHE A 127 32.45 -5.08 3.06
C PHE A 127 32.77 -4.58 4.47
N ILE A 128 31.85 -3.86 5.10
CA ILE A 128 32.02 -3.33 6.47
C ILE A 128 32.33 -4.47 7.46
N GLN A 129 31.65 -5.60 7.33
CA GLN A 129 31.84 -6.76 8.22
C GLN A 129 33.20 -7.44 8.04
N LEU A 130 33.72 -7.53 6.82
CA LEU A 130 34.95 -8.25 6.49
C LEU A 130 36.22 -7.44 6.73
N VAL A 131 36.14 -6.10 6.70
CA VAL A 131 37.31 -5.22 6.84
C VAL A 131 38.11 -5.45 8.15
N PRO A 132 37.52 -5.60 9.34
CA PRO A 132 38.33 -5.76 10.58
C PRO A 132 39.26 -6.97 10.54
N ALA A 133 38.77 -8.13 10.12
CA ALA A 133 39.59 -9.36 10.06
C ALA A 133 40.68 -9.25 8.97
N CYS A 134 40.34 -8.66 7.82
CA CYS A 134 41.30 -8.45 6.72
C CYS A 134 42.37 -7.45 7.13
N SER A 135 42.04 -6.35 7.78
CA SER A 135 42.98 -5.34 8.27
C SER A 135 43.97 -5.92 9.29
N ALA A 136 43.53 -6.79 10.17
CA ALA A 136 44.38 -7.49 11.12
C ALA A 136 45.41 -8.37 10.37
N LEU A 137 44.95 -9.18 9.41
CA LEU A 137 45.80 -10.04 8.62
C LEU A 137 46.83 -9.24 7.78
N LEU A 138 46.46 -8.11 7.21
CA LEU A 138 47.36 -7.24 6.46
C LEU A 138 48.47 -6.65 7.35
N ARG A 139 48.14 -6.23 8.58
CA ARG A 139 49.16 -5.75 9.55
C ARG A 139 50.14 -6.84 9.92
N GLU A 140 49.69 -8.07 10.14
CA GLU A 140 50.54 -9.23 10.42
C GLU A 140 51.50 -9.50 9.25
N ARG A 141 51.08 -9.24 7.99
CA ARG A 141 51.88 -9.41 6.78
C ARG A 141 52.74 -8.21 6.43
N GLY A 142 52.78 -7.18 7.26
CA GLY A 142 53.62 -5.99 7.04
C GLY A 142 53.02 -4.97 6.08
N ASN A 143 51.69 -4.97 5.85
CA ASN A 143 50.99 -4.03 4.98
C ASN A 143 50.04 -3.11 5.79
N PRO A 144 50.54 -2.30 6.75
CA PRO A 144 49.65 -1.48 7.65
C PRO A 144 49.01 -0.33 6.90
N GLU A 145 49.57 0.18 5.82
CA GLU A 145 49.04 1.28 5.02
C GLU A 145 47.73 0.84 4.30
N LEU A 146 47.76 -0.32 3.66
CA LEU A 146 46.56 -0.88 3.02
C LEU A 146 45.47 -1.19 4.06
N ALA A 147 45.83 -1.73 5.23
CA ALA A 147 44.90 -1.97 6.34
C ALA A 147 44.20 -0.67 6.74
N THR A 148 44.95 0.43 6.85
CA THR A 148 44.42 1.75 7.21
C THR A 148 43.48 2.28 6.12
N THR A 149 43.83 2.11 4.85
CA THR A 149 43.02 2.50 3.69
C THR A 149 41.65 1.78 3.71
N LEU A 150 41.66 0.46 3.97
CA LEU A 150 40.41 -0.32 4.10
C LEU A 150 39.52 0.15 5.26
N GLU A 151 40.13 0.44 6.40
CA GLU A 151 39.38 0.94 7.58
C GLU A 151 38.75 2.32 7.32
N LEU A 152 39.46 3.21 6.61
CA LEU A 152 38.91 4.50 6.20
C LEU A 152 37.75 4.32 5.22
N ALA A 153 37.90 3.43 4.23
CA ALA A 153 36.83 3.11 3.30
C ALA A 153 35.61 2.52 4.03
N SER A 154 35.83 1.61 4.98
CA SER A 154 34.76 1.04 5.79
C SER A 154 34.02 2.10 6.61
N LYS A 155 34.72 3.06 7.20
CA LYS A 155 34.10 4.22 7.88
C LYS A 155 33.26 5.07 6.93
N GLY A 156 33.74 5.30 5.71
CA GLY A 156 32.98 5.99 4.66
C GLY A 156 31.65 5.25 4.35
N HIS A 157 31.70 3.96 4.11
CA HIS A 157 30.49 3.13 3.90
C HIS A 157 29.55 3.17 5.09
N GLN A 158 30.07 3.15 6.32
CA GLN A 158 29.24 3.28 7.54
C GLN A 158 28.52 4.63 7.65
N GLN A 159 29.17 5.72 7.21
CA GLN A 159 28.58 7.06 7.24
C GLN A 159 27.41 7.20 6.26
N ILE A 160 27.50 6.58 5.08
CA ILE A 160 26.46 6.65 4.06
C ILE A 160 25.43 5.52 4.19
N LEU A 161 25.56 4.62 5.16
CA LEU A 161 24.70 3.46 5.32
C LEU A 161 23.19 3.83 5.42
N PRO A 162 22.77 4.90 6.12
CA PRO A 162 21.37 5.33 6.11
C PRO A 162 20.85 5.66 4.71
N ILE A 163 21.67 6.32 3.88
CA ILE A 163 21.34 6.63 2.48
C ILE A 163 21.25 5.34 1.65
N SER A 164 22.19 4.42 1.83
CA SER A 164 22.19 3.13 1.12
C SER A 164 20.95 2.29 1.47
N ILE A 165 20.53 2.27 2.74
CA ILE A 165 19.31 1.59 3.18
C ILE A 165 18.07 2.29 2.60
N ALA A 166 18.00 3.60 2.64
CA ALA A 166 16.89 4.37 2.07
C ALA A 166 16.75 4.09 0.56
N ASN A 167 17.86 4.11 -0.18
CA ASN A 167 17.88 3.80 -1.60
C ASN A 167 17.42 2.36 -1.92
N ALA A 168 17.80 1.41 -1.08
CA ALA A 168 17.47 0.01 -1.28
C ALA A 168 15.99 -0.31 -0.98
N ILE A 169 15.36 0.40 -0.05
CA ILE A 169 14.01 0.09 0.44
C ILE A 169 13.01 1.17 0.01
N LEU A 170 13.23 2.44 0.40
CA LEU A 170 12.24 3.52 0.28
C LEU A 170 12.27 4.26 -1.07
N LEU A 171 13.32 4.10 -1.86
CA LEU A 171 13.47 4.70 -3.18
C LEU A 171 13.55 3.63 -4.29
N GLY A 172 13.27 2.37 -3.94
CA GLY A 172 13.24 1.26 -4.87
C GLY A 172 11.90 1.13 -5.60
N PRO A 173 11.88 0.38 -6.72
CA PRO A 173 10.66 0.19 -7.52
C PRO A 173 9.56 -0.56 -6.78
N GLU A 174 9.89 -1.36 -5.76
CA GLU A 174 8.91 -2.07 -4.94
C GLU A 174 8.15 -1.12 -4.02
N TRP A 175 8.82 -0.11 -3.49
CA TRP A 175 8.21 0.94 -2.69
C TRP A 175 7.39 1.91 -3.54
N GLU A 176 7.85 2.20 -4.77
CA GLU A 176 7.05 2.95 -5.75
C GLU A 176 5.74 2.22 -6.05
N ALA A 177 5.80 0.91 -6.30
CA ALA A 177 4.61 0.09 -6.53
C ALA A 177 3.70 -0.01 -5.30
N PHE A 178 4.26 -0.05 -4.08
CA PHE A 178 3.50 -0.04 -2.82
C PHE A 178 2.59 1.21 -2.70
N TRP A 179 3.07 2.37 -3.16
CA TRP A 179 2.33 3.64 -3.10
C TRP A 179 1.63 3.99 -4.42
N GLU A 180 1.74 3.15 -5.44
CA GLU A 180 1.06 3.38 -6.72
C GLU A 180 -0.46 3.41 -6.51
N ARG A 181 -1.09 4.47 -7.04
CA ARG A 181 -2.53 4.65 -6.95
C ARG A 181 -3.23 3.69 -7.92
N PRO A 182 -4.13 2.81 -7.45
CA PRO A 182 -4.88 1.93 -8.33
C PRO A 182 -5.87 2.72 -9.19
N LYS A 183 -6.27 2.16 -10.32
CA LYS A 183 -7.31 2.76 -11.19
C LYS A 183 -8.69 2.76 -10.53
N ALA A 184 -8.97 1.77 -9.69
CA ALA A 184 -10.21 1.64 -8.94
C ALA A 184 -9.93 0.93 -7.60
N LEU A 185 -10.73 1.23 -6.57
CA LEU A 185 -10.55 0.63 -5.23
C LEU A 185 -11.13 -0.78 -5.10
N ALA A 186 -12.00 -1.21 -6.01
CA ALA A 186 -12.73 -2.48 -5.86
C ALA A 186 -13.28 -2.63 -4.42
N LEU A 187 -13.19 -3.82 -3.82
CA LEU A 187 -13.65 -4.10 -2.45
C LEU A 187 -12.59 -3.73 -1.38
N TYR A 188 -11.86 -2.66 -1.58
CA TYR A 188 -10.86 -2.20 -0.62
C TYR A 188 -11.53 -1.74 0.69
N PRO A 189 -11.02 -2.11 1.89
CA PRO A 189 -9.81 -2.88 2.18
C PRO A 189 -10.02 -4.40 2.38
N ALA A 190 -11.17 -4.96 2.04
CA ALA A 190 -11.50 -6.37 2.33
C ALA A 190 -10.55 -7.38 1.66
N ASN A 191 -9.96 -7.03 0.54
CA ASN A 191 -9.08 -7.88 -0.27
C ASN A 191 -7.57 -7.66 0.02
N THR A 192 -7.20 -7.10 1.18
CA THR A 192 -5.81 -6.80 1.51
C THR A 192 -5.08 -7.99 2.16
N SER A 193 -3.77 -8.11 1.88
CA SER A 193 -2.92 -9.15 2.45
C SER A 193 -2.32 -8.74 3.81
N SER A 194 -2.22 -9.70 4.74
CA SER A 194 -1.46 -9.55 5.99
C SER A 194 0.04 -9.76 5.79
N GLN A 195 0.49 -10.42 4.72
CA GLN A 195 1.90 -10.68 4.43
C GLN A 195 2.71 -9.39 4.29
N ILE A 196 2.09 -8.33 3.76
CA ILE A 196 2.70 -7.00 3.64
C ILE A 196 3.09 -6.42 5.00
N ILE A 197 2.25 -6.60 6.02
CA ILE A 197 2.56 -6.14 7.38
C ILE A 197 3.76 -6.91 7.95
N ALA A 198 3.82 -8.22 7.70
CA ALA A 198 4.95 -9.05 8.12
C ALA A 198 6.24 -8.64 7.39
N ALA A 199 6.19 -8.36 6.08
CA ALA A 199 7.32 -7.90 5.30
C ALA A 199 7.84 -6.54 5.78
N LEU A 200 6.96 -5.56 6.01
CA LEU A 200 7.29 -4.26 6.58
C LEU A 200 7.95 -4.39 7.94
N SER A 201 7.41 -5.23 8.83
CA SER A 201 7.98 -5.45 10.16
C SER A 201 9.38 -6.07 10.10
N GLN A 202 9.60 -7.03 9.19
CA GLN A 202 10.90 -7.65 8.99
C GLN A 202 11.92 -6.67 8.38
N LEU A 203 11.53 -5.85 7.41
CA LEU A 203 12.38 -4.80 6.84
C LEU A 203 12.74 -3.74 7.88
N THR A 204 11.80 -3.38 8.74
CA THR A 204 12.06 -2.46 9.87
C THR A 204 13.09 -3.05 10.83
N ALA A 205 12.95 -4.33 11.19
CA ALA A 205 13.90 -5.01 12.07
C ALA A 205 15.30 -5.11 11.44
N LEU A 206 15.39 -5.42 10.14
CA LEU A 206 16.65 -5.46 9.40
C LEU A 206 17.31 -4.08 9.32
N SER A 207 16.57 -3.06 8.88
CA SER A 207 17.05 -1.68 8.81
C SER A 207 17.58 -1.20 10.15
N SER A 208 16.84 -1.40 11.23
CA SER A 208 17.24 -1.04 12.59
C SER A 208 18.52 -1.76 13.02
N ARG A 209 18.63 -3.06 12.72
CA ARG A 209 19.83 -3.85 13.02
C ARG A 209 21.03 -3.30 12.25
N TRP A 210 20.91 -3.10 10.95
CA TRP A 210 22.01 -2.60 10.12
C TRP A 210 22.48 -1.21 10.56
N LEU A 211 21.57 -0.33 10.95
CA LEU A 211 21.91 0.98 11.50
C LEU A 211 22.63 0.88 12.84
N ALA A 212 22.29 -0.09 13.69
CA ALA A 212 22.89 -0.28 15.00
C ALA A 212 24.25 -1.01 14.94
N THR A 213 24.32 -2.14 14.24
CA THR A 213 25.49 -3.03 14.21
C THR A 213 26.43 -2.73 13.04
N ARG A 214 25.93 -2.10 11.98
CA ARG A 214 26.66 -1.81 10.75
C ARG A 214 27.27 -3.06 10.10
N SER A 215 26.60 -4.21 10.25
CA SER A 215 27.03 -5.47 9.68
C SER A 215 25.84 -6.32 9.22
N LEU A 216 26.10 -7.27 8.32
CA LEU A 216 25.18 -8.35 8.02
C LEU A 216 25.09 -9.30 9.21
N ALA A 217 23.92 -9.91 9.43
CA ALA A 217 23.86 -11.09 10.28
C ALA A 217 24.42 -12.31 9.51
N ASP A 218 24.94 -13.30 10.23
CA ASP A 218 25.58 -14.49 9.62
C ASP A 218 24.67 -15.25 8.65
N ASP A 219 23.34 -15.22 8.91
CA ASP A 219 22.33 -15.83 8.04
C ASP A 219 22.00 -15.00 6.78
N TRP A 220 22.61 -13.82 6.62
CA TRP A 220 22.42 -12.91 5.48
C TRP A 220 23.64 -12.81 4.57
N ALA A 221 24.53 -13.80 4.61
CA ALA A 221 25.69 -13.85 3.74
C ALA A 221 25.33 -13.71 2.25
N ALA A 222 26.29 -13.31 1.48
CA ALA A 222 26.18 -13.02 0.05
C ALA A 222 25.40 -14.07 -0.73
N GLY A 223 24.45 -13.62 -1.54
CA GLY A 223 23.53 -14.48 -2.30
C GLY A 223 22.24 -14.82 -1.56
N ASN A 224 22.01 -14.28 -0.37
CA ASN A 224 20.76 -14.45 0.34
C ASN A 224 19.60 -13.74 -0.37
N ARG A 225 18.62 -14.52 -0.80
CA ARG A 225 17.42 -14.02 -1.49
C ARG A 225 16.36 -13.45 -0.55
N LYS A 226 16.52 -13.58 0.77
CA LYS A 226 15.48 -13.17 1.74
C LYS A 226 15.16 -11.68 1.64
N PHE A 227 16.17 -10.82 1.46
CA PHE A 227 15.96 -9.39 1.35
C PHE A 227 15.17 -9.04 0.08
N GLU A 228 15.55 -9.61 -1.06
CA GLU A 228 14.83 -9.42 -2.33
C GLU A 228 13.40 -9.97 -2.27
N LEU A 229 13.17 -11.08 -1.57
CA LEU A 229 11.82 -11.60 -1.33
C LEU A 229 10.97 -10.64 -0.49
N LEU A 230 11.53 -10.06 0.57
CA LEU A 230 10.83 -9.07 1.39
C LEU A 230 10.48 -7.81 0.59
N LEU A 231 11.39 -7.33 -0.27
CA LEU A 231 11.12 -6.22 -1.18
C LEU A 231 10.02 -6.60 -2.19
N SER A 232 10.07 -7.81 -2.75
CA SER A 232 9.04 -8.30 -3.67
C SER A 232 7.65 -8.36 -3.03
N GLU A 233 7.56 -8.72 -1.73
CA GLU A 233 6.29 -8.68 -0.98
C GLU A 233 5.76 -7.24 -0.84
N LEU A 234 6.63 -6.24 -0.67
CA LEU A 234 6.21 -4.83 -0.61
C LEU A 234 5.51 -4.39 -1.89
N ARG A 235 5.91 -4.92 -3.05
CA ARG A 235 5.34 -4.57 -4.35
C ARG A 235 3.83 -4.81 -4.44
N ALA A 236 3.32 -5.79 -3.69
CA ALA A 236 1.89 -6.09 -3.59
C ALA A 236 1.17 -5.24 -2.53
N GLY A 237 1.82 -4.19 -2.03
CA GLY A 237 1.27 -3.31 -1.00
C GLY A 237 0.13 -2.43 -1.48
N ASP A 238 -0.63 -1.93 -0.52
CA ASP A 238 -1.87 -1.20 -0.76
C ASP A 238 -1.83 0.24 -0.22
N GLY A 239 -0.64 0.80 -0.05
CA GLY A 239 -0.46 2.18 0.41
C GLY A 239 -1.14 3.21 -0.50
N GLY A 240 -0.98 3.05 -1.82
CA GLY A 240 -1.65 3.91 -2.80
C GLY A 240 -3.17 3.78 -2.77
N ALA A 241 -3.70 2.57 -2.57
CA ALA A 241 -5.13 2.35 -2.39
C ALA A 241 -5.67 3.00 -1.10
N LEU A 242 -4.90 2.94 -0.01
CA LEU A 242 -5.24 3.63 1.24
C LEU A 242 -5.34 5.14 1.03
N VAL A 243 -4.34 5.77 0.42
CA VAL A 243 -4.34 7.21 0.12
C VAL A 243 -5.52 7.58 -0.77
N MET A 244 -5.81 6.79 -1.80
CA MET A 244 -6.96 7.00 -2.69
C MET A 244 -8.28 6.92 -1.93
N ALA A 245 -8.47 5.89 -1.08
CA ALA A 245 -9.70 5.73 -0.30
C ALA A 245 -9.95 6.93 0.62
N TYR A 246 -8.91 7.39 1.34
CA TYR A 246 -9.00 8.55 2.22
C TYR A 246 -9.27 9.85 1.46
N SER A 247 -8.72 9.99 0.24
CA SER A 247 -8.98 11.13 -0.63
C SER A 247 -10.45 11.16 -1.09
N ILE A 248 -11.02 10.00 -1.46
CA ILE A 248 -12.43 9.85 -1.83
C ILE A 248 -13.33 10.23 -0.65
N VAL A 249 -13.06 9.66 0.54
CA VAL A 249 -13.82 9.96 1.74
C VAL A 249 -13.77 11.44 2.08
N ALA A 250 -12.58 12.05 2.07
CA ALA A 250 -12.41 13.48 2.38
C ALA A 250 -13.20 14.36 1.39
N ARG A 251 -13.16 14.04 0.10
CA ARG A 251 -13.86 14.75 -0.96
C ARG A 251 -15.38 14.60 -0.82
N ASP A 252 -15.88 13.38 -0.79
CA ASP A 252 -17.31 13.12 -0.94
C ASP A 252 -18.10 13.37 0.34
N ILE A 253 -17.54 13.09 1.50
CA ILE A 253 -18.14 13.48 2.79
C ILE A 253 -18.13 15.01 2.96
N SER A 254 -17.13 15.73 2.44
CA SER A 254 -17.16 17.19 2.45
C SER A 254 -18.25 17.75 1.54
N ARG A 255 -18.49 17.15 0.37
CA ARG A 255 -19.59 17.50 -0.55
C ARG A 255 -20.94 17.27 0.12
N ALA A 256 -21.14 16.09 0.72
CA ALA A 256 -22.33 15.79 1.49
C ALA A 256 -22.57 16.81 2.62
N THR A 257 -21.50 17.17 3.34
CA THR A 257 -21.59 18.18 4.41
C THR A 257 -21.99 19.55 3.88
N ALA A 258 -21.44 19.98 2.74
CA ALA A 258 -21.81 21.25 2.12
C ALA A 258 -23.27 21.29 1.68
N MET A 259 -23.80 20.18 1.17
CA MET A 259 -25.22 20.05 0.82
C MET A 259 -26.12 20.22 2.05
N LEU A 260 -25.76 19.61 3.20
CA LEU A 260 -26.52 19.73 4.44
C LEU A 260 -26.50 21.15 5.00
N ILE A 261 -25.35 21.82 4.96
CA ILE A 261 -25.21 23.20 5.40
C ILE A 261 -26.09 24.11 4.52
N SER A 262 -25.98 24.01 3.21
CA SER A 262 -26.79 24.80 2.27
C SER A 262 -28.31 24.56 2.44
N MET A 263 -28.70 23.30 2.65
CA MET A 263 -30.11 22.97 2.93
C MET A 263 -30.61 23.65 4.24
N ASN A 264 -29.82 23.58 5.30
CA ASN A 264 -30.20 24.18 6.57
C ASN A 264 -30.40 25.71 6.49
N GLU A 265 -29.61 26.37 5.65
CA GLU A 265 -29.68 27.82 5.41
C GLU A 265 -30.85 28.22 4.52
N THR A 266 -31.22 27.40 3.54
CA THR A 266 -32.20 27.79 2.49
C THR A 266 -33.57 27.17 2.67
N ALA A 267 -33.62 25.90 3.08
CA ALA A 267 -34.87 25.13 3.19
C ALA A 267 -34.73 24.04 4.27
N PRO A 268 -34.77 24.37 5.57
CA PRO A 268 -34.60 23.43 6.66
C PRO A 268 -35.62 22.28 6.59
N LEU A 269 -35.25 21.10 7.11
CA LEU A 269 -36.10 19.89 7.05
C LEU A 269 -37.42 20.04 7.82
N CYS A 270 -37.40 20.76 8.94
CA CYS A 270 -38.49 20.92 9.86
C CYS A 270 -38.83 22.41 10.07
N PRO A 271 -39.46 23.05 9.10
CA PRO A 271 -39.93 24.44 9.28
C PRO A 271 -40.92 24.48 10.46
N PHE A 272 -40.80 25.47 11.33
CA PHE A 272 -41.61 25.63 12.52
C PHE A 272 -41.49 24.50 13.58
N GLY A 273 -40.43 23.69 13.54
CA GLY A 273 -40.15 22.64 14.52
C GLY A 273 -41.00 21.37 14.35
N GLN A 274 -41.76 21.24 13.27
CA GLN A 274 -42.60 20.06 13.03
C GLN A 274 -41.93 19.06 12.11
N GLU A 275 -42.05 17.78 12.46
CA GLU A 275 -41.58 16.68 11.61
C GLU A 275 -42.38 16.67 10.29
N THR A 276 -41.66 16.47 9.18
CA THR A 276 -42.20 16.43 7.82
C THR A 276 -41.88 15.08 7.17
N GLU A 277 -42.60 14.71 6.12
CA GLU A 277 -42.23 13.53 5.31
C GLU A 277 -40.84 13.62 4.74
N ARG A 278 -40.35 14.83 4.43
CA ARG A 278 -39.00 15.09 4.01
C ARG A 278 -37.98 14.80 5.10
N SER A 279 -38.23 15.15 6.35
CA SER A 279 -37.35 14.86 7.48
C SER A 279 -37.30 13.37 7.81
N LYS A 280 -38.42 12.65 7.69
CA LYS A 280 -38.44 11.18 7.81
C LYS A 280 -37.64 10.50 6.70
N ALA A 281 -37.80 10.96 5.46
CA ALA A 281 -37.01 10.46 4.33
C ALA A 281 -35.53 10.70 4.53
N PHE A 282 -35.13 11.87 5.03
CA PHE A 282 -33.76 12.21 5.36
C PHE A 282 -33.17 11.28 6.46
N ASP A 283 -33.91 11.11 7.58
CA ASP A 283 -33.50 10.22 8.68
C ASP A 283 -33.30 8.78 8.19
N ASN A 284 -34.20 8.29 7.32
CA ASN A 284 -34.06 6.97 6.71
C ASN A 284 -32.82 6.87 5.78
N ILE A 285 -32.54 7.91 5.00
CA ILE A 285 -31.34 7.95 4.14
C ILE A 285 -30.08 7.91 5.01
N VAL A 286 -30.01 8.72 6.06
CA VAL A 286 -28.87 8.73 6.98
C VAL A 286 -28.71 7.37 7.67
N SER A 287 -29.78 6.81 8.20
CA SER A 287 -29.74 5.54 8.94
C SER A 287 -29.32 4.38 8.03
N ARG A 288 -29.86 4.30 6.82
CA ARG A 288 -29.58 3.18 5.92
C ARG A 288 -28.23 3.32 5.22
N PHE A 289 -27.97 4.44 4.55
CA PHE A 289 -26.82 4.59 3.66
C PHE A 289 -25.59 5.08 4.41
N PHE A 290 -25.71 6.09 5.28
CA PHE A 290 -24.53 6.57 6.01
C PHE A 290 -24.15 5.64 7.17
N VAL A 291 -25.12 5.30 8.03
CA VAL A 291 -24.86 4.45 9.21
C VAL A 291 -24.74 2.97 8.81
N GLY A 292 -25.63 2.48 7.94
CA GLY A 292 -25.67 1.07 7.55
C GLY A 292 -24.55 0.65 6.60
N ASP A 293 -24.22 1.47 5.62
CA ASP A 293 -23.29 1.09 4.54
C ASP A 293 -21.93 1.78 4.67
N ILE A 294 -21.89 3.12 4.79
CA ILE A 294 -20.65 3.89 4.76
C ILE A 294 -19.86 3.75 6.07
N GLN A 295 -20.49 3.82 7.24
CA GLN A 295 -19.78 3.73 8.51
C GLN A 295 -18.98 2.43 8.69
N PRO A 296 -19.50 1.22 8.36
CA PRO A 296 -18.71 -0.01 8.39
C PRO A 296 -17.45 0.06 7.51
N TRP A 297 -17.57 0.62 6.30
CA TRP A 297 -16.44 0.82 5.43
C TRP A 297 -15.40 1.79 6.02
N LEU A 298 -15.83 2.92 6.61
CA LEU A 298 -14.94 3.86 7.29
C LEU A 298 -14.20 3.22 8.48
N VAL A 299 -14.86 2.33 9.21
CA VAL A 299 -14.23 1.56 10.29
C VAL A 299 -13.16 0.62 9.74
N ALA A 300 -13.46 -0.11 8.66
CA ALA A 300 -12.51 -0.99 8.01
C ALA A 300 -11.29 -0.22 7.46
N LEU A 301 -11.50 0.93 6.82
CA LEU A 301 -10.42 1.82 6.37
C LEU A 301 -9.54 2.28 7.54
N ARG A 302 -10.13 2.67 8.67
CA ARG A 302 -9.36 3.06 9.85
C ARG A 302 -8.52 1.92 10.38
N GLN A 303 -9.08 0.73 10.51
CA GLN A 303 -8.33 -0.45 10.95
C GLN A 303 -7.16 -0.76 10.01
N ARG A 304 -7.40 -0.71 8.69
CA ARG A 304 -6.33 -0.92 7.71
C ARG A 304 -5.24 0.13 7.82
N LYS A 305 -5.60 1.40 7.96
CA LYS A 305 -4.63 2.49 8.18
C LYS A 305 -3.75 2.21 9.40
N GLU A 306 -4.33 1.89 10.54
CA GLU A 306 -3.59 1.64 11.79
C GLU A 306 -2.61 0.48 11.62
N LEU A 307 -3.05 -0.61 10.95
CA LEU A 307 -2.20 -1.77 10.69
C LEU A 307 -1.05 -1.45 9.72
N LEU A 308 -1.29 -0.65 8.68
CA LEU A 308 -0.33 -0.41 7.61
C LEU A 308 0.67 0.70 7.98
N LEU A 309 0.20 1.82 8.54
CA LEU A 309 1.06 2.97 8.79
C LEU A 309 1.99 2.80 9.98
N ALA A 310 1.65 2.01 10.97
CA ALA A 310 2.53 1.81 12.12
C ALA A 310 3.90 1.24 11.69
N PRO A 311 3.99 0.12 10.95
CA PRO A 311 5.26 -0.39 10.47
C PRO A 311 5.89 0.49 9.38
N VAL A 312 5.11 1.16 8.51
CA VAL A 312 5.63 2.14 7.55
C VAL A 312 6.39 3.25 8.27
N ASN A 313 5.77 3.89 9.26
CA ASN A 313 6.39 4.98 10.01
C ASN A 313 7.61 4.50 10.83
N GLN A 314 7.59 3.26 11.33
CA GLN A 314 8.75 2.68 12.00
C GLN A 314 9.94 2.47 11.05
N LEU A 315 9.67 2.13 9.79
CA LEU A 315 10.69 1.98 8.75
C LEU A 315 11.23 3.34 8.27
N GLU A 316 10.34 4.33 8.03
CA GLU A 316 10.69 5.64 7.49
C GLU A 316 11.42 6.53 8.52
N ARG A 317 11.00 6.52 9.78
CA ARG A 317 11.52 7.46 10.81
C ARG A 317 13.04 7.46 10.96
N PRO A 318 13.75 6.30 11.08
CA PRO A 318 15.20 6.29 11.22
C PRO A 318 15.95 6.75 9.97
N LEU A 319 15.29 6.79 8.83
CA LEU A 319 15.87 7.11 7.52
C LEU A 319 15.49 8.52 7.05
N ARG A 320 14.69 9.28 7.82
CA ARG A 320 14.14 10.57 7.40
C ARG A 320 15.22 11.56 6.94
N ASP A 321 16.33 11.65 7.69
CA ASP A 321 17.42 12.58 7.38
C ASP A 321 18.25 12.15 6.15
N ALA A 322 18.08 10.90 5.71
CA ALA A 322 18.72 10.36 4.50
C ALA A 322 17.86 10.53 3.25
N MET A 323 16.60 10.96 3.41
CA MET A 323 15.66 11.10 2.31
C MET A 323 15.74 12.46 1.64
N PRO A 324 15.49 12.54 0.31
CA PRO A 324 15.32 13.82 -0.37
C PRO A 324 14.16 14.63 0.21
N GLU A 325 14.28 15.97 0.17
CA GLU A 325 13.29 16.89 0.70
C GLU A 325 11.88 16.66 0.11
N GLN A 326 11.78 16.37 -1.18
CA GLN A 326 10.49 16.11 -1.84
C GLN A 326 9.80 14.87 -1.26
N TYR A 327 10.57 13.84 -0.87
CA TYR A 327 9.99 12.67 -0.20
C TYR A 327 9.48 13.03 1.20
N ALA A 328 10.24 13.81 1.95
CA ALA A 328 9.82 14.26 3.28
C ALA A 328 8.54 15.10 3.22
N GLN A 329 8.42 16.02 2.26
CA GLN A 329 7.20 16.79 2.01
C GLN A 329 6.01 15.90 1.67
N TRP A 330 6.21 14.93 0.78
CA TRP A 330 5.16 13.96 0.43
C TRP A 330 4.69 13.15 1.63
N THR A 331 5.60 12.67 2.50
CA THR A 331 5.20 11.95 3.72
C THR A 331 4.36 12.81 4.64
N ASP A 332 4.71 14.10 4.80
CA ASP A 332 3.95 15.03 5.63
C ASP A 332 2.54 15.30 5.04
N GLU A 333 2.41 15.46 3.72
CA GLU A 333 1.11 15.62 3.04
C GLU A 333 0.24 14.37 3.15
N ARG A 334 0.83 13.18 2.93
CA ARG A 334 0.18 11.88 3.11
C ARG A 334 -0.38 11.75 4.53
N ASP A 335 0.44 11.97 5.53
CA ASP A 335 0.07 11.80 6.93
C ASP A 335 -0.98 12.86 7.36
N GLN A 336 -0.90 14.06 6.80
CA GLN A 336 -1.90 15.10 7.00
C GLN A 336 -3.26 14.70 6.42
N LEU A 337 -3.31 14.16 5.19
CA LEU A 337 -4.54 13.63 4.61
C LEU A 337 -5.14 12.54 5.50
N LEU A 338 -4.31 11.55 5.87
CA LEU A 338 -4.75 10.40 6.65
C LEU A 338 -5.18 10.76 8.08
N SER A 339 -4.71 11.87 8.64
CA SER A 339 -5.12 12.38 9.96
C SER A 339 -6.40 13.20 9.92
N ARG A 340 -6.64 13.96 8.85
CA ARG A 340 -7.83 14.85 8.69
C ARG A 340 -9.16 14.10 8.61
N HIS A 341 -9.13 12.84 8.26
CA HIS A 341 -10.30 11.98 8.08
C HIS A 341 -11.30 12.08 9.25
N THR A 342 -10.83 11.99 10.49
CA THR A 342 -11.68 12.07 11.68
C THR A 342 -12.42 13.41 11.78
N ALA A 343 -11.76 14.51 11.43
CA ALA A 343 -12.38 15.84 11.46
C ALA A 343 -13.47 16.00 10.40
N VAL A 344 -13.24 15.48 9.19
CA VAL A 344 -14.22 15.51 8.09
C VAL A 344 -15.49 14.74 8.48
N ILE A 345 -15.35 13.54 9.04
CA ILE A 345 -16.50 12.73 9.47
C ILE A 345 -17.24 13.41 10.63
N LYS A 346 -16.53 13.93 11.64
CA LYS A 346 -17.16 14.65 12.76
C LYS A 346 -17.96 15.85 12.27
N LYS A 347 -17.42 16.63 11.32
CA LYS A 347 -18.13 17.77 10.72
C LYS A 347 -19.41 17.34 10.03
N HIS A 348 -19.38 16.22 9.29
CA HIS A 348 -20.56 15.66 8.63
C HIS A 348 -21.62 15.21 9.62
N ILE A 349 -21.22 14.47 10.67
CA ILE A 349 -22.14 14.04 11.74
C ILE A 349 -22.79 15.26 12.41
N SER A 350 -22.02 16.31 12.70
CA SER A 350 -22.55 17.55 13.27
C SER A 350 -23.57 18.22 12.33
N ALA A 351 -23.32 18.23 11.03
CA ALA A 351 -24.27 18.78 10.04
C ALA A 351 -25.58 17.96 9.99
N ILE A 352 -25.52 16.64 10.10
CA ILE A 352 -26.70 15.77 10.21
C ILE A 352 -27.47 16.10 11.49
N GLN A 353 -26.78 16.21 12.64
CA GLN A 353 -27.42 16.53 13.93
C GLN A 353 -28.11 17.89 13.90
N ILE A 354 -27.46 18.91 13.30
CA ILE A 354 -28.06 20.23 13.13
C ILE A 354 -29.34 20.14 12.27
N ALA A 355 -29.26 19.42 11.14
CA ALA A 355 -30.40 19.23 10.25
C ALA A 355 -31.65 18.61 10.95
N LEU A 356 -31.38 17.67 11.86
CA LEU A 356 -32.44 16.96 12.60
C LEU A 356 -32.86 17.67 13.91
N SER A 357 -32.01 18.52 14.48
CA SER A 357 -32.29 19.18 15.79
C SER A 357 -33.49 20.11 15.76
N GLY A 358 -33.82 20.64 14.59
CA GLY A 358 -35.02 21.47 14.40
C GLY A 358 -36.33 20.70 14.33
N CYS A 359 -36.30 19.37 14.37
CA CYS A 359 -37.49 18.53 14.27
C CYS A 359 -37.93 18.04 15.66
N ALA A 360 -39.06 18.51 16.14
CA ALA A 360 -39.68 17.95 17.36
C ALA A 360 -40.05 16.47 17.08
N ARG A 361 -39.41 15.55 17.79
CA ARG A 361 -39.82 14.13 17.78
C ARG A 361 -41.10 14.03 18.65
N SER A 362 -42.22 13.68 18.03
CA SER A 362 -43.49 13.37 18.73
C SER A 362 -43.36 12.05 19.50
#